data_785bc6ec7cf96b9e2b187b56f1fff9ce
#
_entry.id   785bc6ec7cf96b9e2b187b56f1fff9ce
#
_cell.length_a   1.000
_cell.length_b   1.000
_cell.length_c   1.000
_cell.angle_alpha   90.00
_cell.angle_beta   90.00
_cell.angle_gamma   90.00
#
_symmetry.space_group_name_H-M   'P 1'
#
loop_
_entity.id
_entity.type
_entity.pdbx_description
1 polymer ?
#
loop_
_entity_poly.entity_id
_entity_poly.type
_entity_poly.pdbx_seq_one_letter_code
_entity_poly.pdbx_strand_id
1 'polypeptide(L)'
;PTEPIPMSEAQRRALFMMASVLLDYPDDGWEHKLRVVHEQAATLPAGVEKLLQPFFVFAYQQGQRGLEEHYVSTFDQRRRCSLFLTYYAVGDTRQRGAAIWAFKEALESMSFTMQRDELPDHLCVVLEAAALADDQSHSMACGMLSAHRDGIEVLRTALEHAGSPYAGIVTAICAALPPIDDATRENFLELIRSGPPAEVVGIESPLPFPTSQPGY
;
A
#
# COMPACT_ATOMS: atom_id res chain seq x y z
N PRO A 1 -17.88 4.81 -5.13
CA PRO A 1 -17.06 4.90 -3.93
C PRO A 1 -17.69 4.11 -2.79
N THR A 2 -16.84 3.43 -2.01
CA THR A 2 -17.28 2.66 -0.84
C THR A 2 -17.79 3.60 0.25
N GLU A 3 -18.93 3.27 0.88
CA GLU A 3 -19.45 4.04 2.00
C GLU A 3 -18.58 3.84 3.26
N PRO A 4 -18.27 4.91 4.01
CA PRO A 4 -17.51 4.81 5.24
C PRO A 4 -18.26 4.00 6.32
N ILE A 5 -17.52 3.15 7.04
CA ILE A 5 -18.03 2.45 8.23
C ILE A 5 -17.41 3.12 9.46
N PRO A 6 -18.23 3.68 10.39
CA PRO A 6 -17.72 4.28 11.61
C PRO A 6 -16.92 3.27 12.46
N MET A 7 -15.73 3.68 12.90
CA MET A 7 -14.88 2.87 13.77
C MET A 7 -13.96 3.76 14.60
N SER A 8 -13.51 3.25 15.75
CA SER A 8 -12.48 3.91 16.55
C SER A 8 -11.12 3.87 15.86
N GLU A 9 -10.19 4.74 16.28
CA GLU A 9 -8.82 4.70 15.79
C GLU A 9 -8.16 3.34 16.08
N ALA A 10 -8.37 2.80 17.27
CA ALA A 10 -7.86 1.47 17.62
C ALA A 10 -8.37 0.37 16.68
N GLN A 11 -9.65 0.41 16.31
CA GLN A 11 -10.22 -0.52 15.34
C GLN A 11 -9.65 -0.31 13.93
N ARG A 12 -9.41 0.94 13.53
CA ARG A 12 -8.79 1.27 12.24
C ARG A 12 -7.37 0.76 12.16
N ARG A 13 -6.56 0.98 13.19
CA ARG A 13 -5.19 0.44 13.30
C ARG A 13 -5.18 -1.09 13.23
N ALA A 14 -6.07 -1.74 13.97
CA ALA A 14 -6.23 -3.20 13.94
C ALA A 14 -6.59 -3.70 12.54
N LEU A 15 -7.57 -3.08 11.88
CA LEU A 15 -7.95 -3.42 10.51
C LEU A 15 -6.79 -3.25 9.52
N PHE A 16 -6.04 -2.15 9.61
CA PHE A 16 -4.92 -1.90 8.71
C PHE A 16 -3.80 -2.93 8.90
N MET A 17 -3.50 -3.32 10.15
CA MET A 17 -2.57 -4.42 10.40
C MET A 17 -3.09 -5.75 9.83
N MET A 18 -4.35 -6.09 10.09
CA MET A 18 -4.96 -7.30 9.55
C MET A 18 -4.92 -7.30 8.01
N ALA A 19 -5.29 -6.20 7.38
CA ALA A 19 -5.28 -6.07 5.92
C ALA A 19 -3.87 -6.18 5.34
N SER A 20 -2.86 -5.58 6.00
CA SER A 20 -1.44 -5.73 5.63
C SER A 20 -1.01 -7.20 5.63
N VAL A 21 -1.42 -7.96 6.64
CA VAL A 21 -1.10 -9.40 6.73
C VAL A 21 -1.85 -10.22 5.70
N LEU A 22 -3.14 -9.93 5.46
CA LEU A 22 -3.97 -10.71 4.54
C LEU A 22 -3.68 -10.44 3.06
N LEU A 23 -3.19 -9.23 2.72
CA LEU A 23 -2.80 -8.84 1.37
C LEU A 23 -1.35 -9.17 1.04
N ASP A 24 -0.60 -9.70 1.99
CA ASP A 24 0.76 -10.18 1.77
C ASP A 24 0.76 -11.56 1.10
N TYR A 25 1.90 -11.92 0.49
CA TYR A 25 2.05 -13.26 -0.06
C TYR A 25 1.94 -14.33 1.05
N PRO A 26 1.14 -15.38 0.86
CA PRO A 26 0.95 -16.42 1.87
C PRO A 26 2.19 -17.31 1.99
N ASP A 27 3.12 -16.87 2.85
CA ASP A 27 4.38 -17.53 3.16
C ASP A 27 4.24 -18.69 4.16
N ASP A 28 5.37 -19.33 4.47
CA ASP A 28 5.45 -20.32 5.55
C ASP A 28 4.98 -19.71 6.88
N GLY A 29 3.95 -20.25 7.47
CA GLY A 29 3.32 -19.74 8.71
C GLY A 29 2.06 -18.89 8.50
N TRP A 30 1.62 -18.72 7.25
CA TRP A 30 0.37 -18.01 6.94
C TRP A 30 -0.84 -18.58 7.68
N GLU A 31 -0.91 -19.89 7.93
CA GLU A 31 -2.03 -20.51 8.67
C GLU A 31 -2.16 -19.97 10.09
N HIS A 32 -1.03 -19.76 10.74
CA HIS A 32 -1.01 -19.14 12.06
C HIS A 32 -1.46 -17.68 12.00
N LYS A 33 -0.91 -16.92 11.04
CA LYS A 33 -1.29 -15.52 10.79
C LYS A 33 -2.78 -15.41 10.51
N LEU A 34 -3.31 -16.26 9.60
CA LEU A 34 -4.73 -16.28 9.23
C LEU A 34 -5.64 -16.54 10.43
N ARG A 35 -5.30 -17.53 11.28
CA ARG A 35 -6.07 -17.85 12.48
C ARG A 35 -6.09 -16.67 13.45
N VAL A 36 -4.94 -16.07 13.74
CA VAL A 36 -4.85 -14.91 14.65
C VAL A 36 -5.66 -13.74 14.10
N VAL A 37 -5.54 -13.43 12.80
CA VAL A 37 -6.30 -12.35 12.17
C VAL A 37 -7.80 -12.64 12.19
N HIS A 38 -8.21 -13.87 11.91
CA HIS A 38 -9.63 -14.25 11.95
C HIS A 38 -10.23 -14.11 13.36
N GLU A 39 -9.51 -14.55 14.40
CA GLU A 39 -9.94 -14.37 15.80
C GLU A 39 -10.05 -12.89 16.17
N GLN A 40 -9.10 -12.07 15.74
CA GLN A 40 -9.09 -10.63 16.01
C GLN A 40 -10.15 -9.87 15.20
N ALA A 41 -10.59 -10.38 14.07
CA ALA A 41 -11.62 -9.73 13.23
C ALA A 41 -12.94 -9.49 13.98
N ALA A 42 -13.26 -10.32 15.00
CA ALA A 42 -14.42 -10.12 15.87
C ALA A 42 -14.37 -8.83 16.72
N THR A 43 -13.21 -8.18 16.84
CA THR A 43 -13.07 -6.86 17.52
C THR A 43 -13.45 -5.68 16.64
N LEU A 44 -13.60 -5.91 15.35
CA LEU A 44 -13.96 -4.88 14.36
C LEU A 44 -15.47 -4.64 14.34
N PRO A 45 -15.93 -3.51 13.79
CA PRO A 45 -17.37 -3.31 13.55
C PRO A 45 -17.95 -4.46 12.70
N ALA A 46 -19.14 -4.93 13.04
CA ALA A 46 -19.77 -6.09 12.37
C ALA A 46 -19.86 -5.96 10.84
N GLY A 47 -20.02 -4.72 10.33
CA GLY A 47 -19.99 -4.46 8.89
C GLY A 47 -18.64 -4.75 8.24
N VAL A 48 -17.55 -4.45 8.95
CA VAL A 48 -16.17 -4.73 8.50
C VAL A 48 -15.86 -6.22 8.60
N GLU A 49 -16.17 -6.84 9.74
CA GLU A 49 -16.01 -8.27 9.92
C GLU A 49 -16.69 -9.07 8.79
N LYS A 50 -17.93 -8.69 8.45
CA LYS A 50 -18.69 -9.32 7.36
C LYS A 50 -17.98 -9.21 6.00
N LEU A 51 -17.27 -8.11 5.73
CA LEU A 51 -16.50 -7.93 4.49
C LEU A 51 -15.32 -8.89 4.41
N LEU A 52 -14.72 -9.26 5.54
CA LEU A 52 -13.55 -10.16 5.59
C LEU A 52 -13.93 -11.65 5.49
N GLN A 53 -15.15 -12.02 5.86
CA GLN A 53 -15.60 -13.42 5.91
C GLN A 53 -15.40 -14.22 4.61
N PRO A 54 -15.70 -13.69 3.40
CA PRO A 54 -15.48 -14.43 2.16
C PRO A 54 -14.02 -14.84 1.96
N PHE A 55 -13.06 -14.00 2.39
CA PHE A 55 -11.65 -14.32 2.32
C PHE A 55 -11.28 -15.44 3.29
N PHE A 56 -11.74 -15.40 4.53
CA PHE A 56 -11.46 -16.47 5.51
C PHE A 56 -12.02 -17.81 5.03
N VAL A 57 -13.27 -17.83 4.56
CA VAL A 57 -13.87 -19.05 4.02
C VAL A 57 -13.04 -19.62 2.86
N PHE A 58 -12.66 -18.77 1.91
CA PHE A 58 -11.83 -19.17 0.78
C PHE A 58 -10.47 -19.72 1.22
N ALA A 59 -9.76 -18.97 2.10
CA ALA A 59 -8.43 -19.33 2.55
C ALA A 59 -8.40 -20.68 3.29
N TYR A 60 -9.37 -20.93 4.18
CA TYR A 60 -9.48 -22.23 4.86
C TYR A 60 -9.85 -23.37 3.91
N GLN A 61 -10.68 -23.12 2.88
CA GLN A 61 -11.06 -24.14 1.91
C GLN A 61 -9.92 -24.50 0.96
N GLN A 62 -9.15 -23.52 0.52
CA GLN A 62 -8.09 -23.72 -0.49
C GLN A 62 -6.76 -24.19 0.13
N GLY A 63 -6.53 -23.87 1.40
CA GLY A 63 -5.25 -24.09 2.04
C GLY A 63 -4.13 -23.23 1.46
N GLN A 64 -2.90 -23.41 1.95
CA GLN A 64 -1.75 -22.58 1.57
C GLN A 64 -1.53 -22.56 0.05
N ARG A 65 -1.39 -23.72 -0.55
CA ARG A 65 -1.08 -23.82 -1.99
C ARG A 65 -2.15 -23.16 -2.88
N GLY A 66 -3.41 -23.40 -2.59
CA GLY A 66 -4.50 -22.80 -3.38
C GLY A 66 -4.55 -21.28 -3.21
N LEU A 67 -4.20 -20.78 -2.01
CA LEU A 67 -4.12 -19.36 -1.75
C LEU A 67 -2.91 -18.72 -2.46
N GLU A 68 -1.74 -19.37 -2.46
CA GLU A 68 -0.55 -18.94 -3.21
C GLU A 68 -0.83 -18.84 -4.72
N GLU A 69 -1.44 -19.88 -5.31
CA GLU A 69 -1.82 -19.89 -6.73
C GLU A 69 -2.82 -18.77 -7.05
N HIS A 70 -3.80 -18.54 -6.16
CA HIS A 70 -4.76 -17.46 -6.32
C HIS A 70 -4.11 -16.08 -6.18
N TYR A 71 -3.18 -15.90 -5.23
CA TYR A 71 -2.41 -14.65 -5.05
C TYR A 71 -1.65 -14.29 -6.34
N VAL A 72 -0.83 -15.20 -6.84
CA VAL A 72 -0.06 -15.00 -8.07
C VAL A 72 -0.95 -14.70 -9.27
N SER A 73 -2.04 -15.48 -9.46
CA SER A 73 -2.96 -15.25 -10.57
C SER A 73 -3.72 -13.92 -10.47
N THR A 74 -3.85 -13.38 -9.27
CA THR A 74 -4.58 -12.13 -9.00
C THR A 74 -3.65 -10.91 -9.07
N PHE A 75 -2.57 -10.90 -8.29
CA PHE A 75 -1.73 -9.72 -8.10
C PHE A 75 -0.55 -9.64 -9.08
N ASP A 76 0.05 -10.77 -9.44
CA ASP A 76 1.22 -10.76 -10.32
C ASP A 76 0.84 -10.79 -11.80
N GLN A 77 -0.28 -11.46 -12.15
CA GLN A 77 -0.67 -11.63 -13.55
C GLN A 77 -1.68 -10.59 -14.05
N ARG A 78 -2.35 -9.84 -13.16
CA ARG A 78 -3.36 -8.85 -13.53
C ARG A 78 -2.92 -7.44 -13.22
N ARG A 79 -2.49 -6.68 -14.23
CA ARG A 79 -2.04 -5.29 -14.08
C ARG A 79 -3.01 -4.39 -13.29
N ARG A 80 -4.33 -4.60 -13.43
CA ARG A 80 -5.35 -3.79 -12.72
C ARG A 80 -5.50 -4.15 -11.24
N CYS A 81 -4.87 -5.23 -10.78
CA CYS A 81 -4.87 -5.66 -9.38
C CYS A 81 -3.52 -5.34 -8.71
N SER A 82 -2.82 -4.31 -9.15
CA SER A 82 -1.54 -3.89 -8.55
C SER A 82 -1.73 -3.46 -7.10
N LEU A 83 -0.83 -3.93 -6.22
CA LEU A 83 -0.76 -3.48 -4.83
C LEU A 83 0.14 -2.24 -4.64
N PHE A 84 0.72 -1.70 -5.72
CA PHE A 84 1.58 -0.52 -5.68
C PHE A 84 0.77 0.76 -5.93
N LEU A 85 0.71 1.64 -4.94
CA LEU A 85 -0.11 2.86 -4.97
C LEU A 85 0.35 3.85 -6.05
N THR A 86 1.65 3.95 -6.29
CA THR A 86 2.19 4.85 -7.34
C THR A 86 1.76 4.43 -8.74
N TYR A 87 1.46 3.15 -8.95
CA TYR A 87 0.97 2.65 -10.23
C TYR A 87 -0.31 3.36 -10.67
N TYR A 88 -1.24 3.61 -9.74
CA TYR A 88 -2.49 4.30 -10.01
C TYR A 88 -2.33 5.83 -10.15
N ALA A 89 -1.32 6.41 -9.50
CA ALA A 89 -1.08 7.86 -9.49
C ALA A 89 -0.31 8.35 -10.72
N VAL A 90 0.73 7.61 -11.13
CA VAL A 90 1.66 8.02 -12.21
C VAL A 90 1.84 6.96 -13.30
N GLY A 91 1.24 5.78 -13.14
CA GLY A 91 1.36 4.68 -14.09
C GLY A 91 2.77 4.10 -14.14
N ASP A 92 3.04 3.32 -15.19
CA ASP A 92 4.36 2.73 -15.45
C ASP A 92 5.22 3.71 -16.27
N THR A 93 5.53 4.85 -15.69
CA THR A 93 6.29 5.94 -16.30
C THR A 93 7.62 6.17 -15.63
N ARG A 94 8.48 7.02 -16.22
CA ARG A 94 9.75 7.45 -15.62
C ARG A 94 9.54 8.17 -14.28
N GLN A 95 8.38 8.76 -14.04
CA GLN A 95 8.04 9.45 -12.80
C GLN A 95 7.82 8.47 -11.64
N ARG A 96 7.60 7.17 -11.91
CA ARG A 96 7.35 6.18 -10.86
C ARG A 96 8.52 6.05 -9.88
N GLY A 97 9.75 6.10 -10.34
CA GLY A 97 10.92 6.07 -9.45
C GLY A 97 10.93 7.21 -8.44
N ALA A 98 10.64 8.43 -8.89
CA ALA A 98 10.53 9.60 -8.02
C ALA A 98 9.34 9.49 -7.05
N ALA A 99 8.21 8.96 -7.50
CA ALA A 99 7.04 8.72 -6.66
C ALA A 99 7.32 7.69 -5.56
N ILE A 100 8.00 6.59 -5.86
CA ILE A 100 8.43 5.57 -4.89
C ILE A 100 9.37 6.20 -3.84
N TRP A 101 10.30 7.05 -4.28
CA TRP A 101 11.20 7.78 -3.36
C TRP A 101 10.42 8.68 -2.40
N ALA A 102 9.40 9.40 -2.88
CA ALA A 102 8.56 10.25 -2.03
C ALA A 102 7.80 9.43 -0.95
N PHE A 103 7.35 8.22 -1.28
CA PHE A 103 6.80 7.29 -0.29
C PHE A 103 7.83 6.91 0.77
N LYS A 104 9.06 6.61 0.36
CA LYS A 104 10.15 6.28 1.27
C LYS A 104 10.42 7.42 2.25
N GLU A 105 10.59 8.65 1.76
CA GLU A 105 10.81 9.83 2.60
C GLU A 105 9.64 10.06 3.57
N ALA A 106 8.40 9.90 3.11
CA ALA A 106 7.22 10.03 3.96
C ALA A 106 7.22 8.99 5.09
N LEU A 107 7.52 7.72 4.80
CA LEU A 107 7.61 6.66 5.81
C LEU A 107 8.76 6.93 6.81
N GLU A 108 9.92 7.35 6.33
CA GLU A 108 11.07 7.71 7.19
C GLU A 108 10.73 8.91 8.10
N SER A 109 9.99 9.92 7.60
CA SER A 109 9.52 11.04 8.41
C SER A 109 8.56 10.64 9.53
N MET A 110 7.88 9.53 9.38
CA MET A 110 7.03 8.89 10.40
C MET A 110 7.81 7.95 11.32
N SER A 111 9.14 7.93 11.24
CA SER A 111 10.01 7.01 11.97
C SER A 111 9.70 5.53 11.71
N PHE A 112 9.07 5.23 10.58
CA PHE A 112 8.78 3.88 10.18
C PHE A 112 9.96 3.27 9.43
N THR A 113 10.53 2.20 9.99
CA THR A 113 11.61 1.44 9.36
C THR A 113 11.03 0.18 8.73
N MET A 114 11.15 0.08 7.41
CA MET A 114 10.70 -1.10 6.69
C MET A 114 11.51 -2.33 7.12
N GLN A 115 10.82 -3.37 7.56
CA GLN A 115 11.41 -4.65 7.94
C GLN A 115 11.42 -5.65 6.77
N ARG A 116 10.84 -5.25 5.64
CA ARG A 116 10.62 -6.10 4.46
C ARG A 116 11.49 -5.66 3.29
N ASP A 117 11.82 -6.59 2.42
CA ASP A 117 12.41 -6.33 1.10
C ASP A 117 11.30 -6.05 0.08
N GLU A 118 10.50 -4.99 0.36
CA GLU A 118 9.36 -4.56 -0.46
C GLU A 118 9.48 -3.07 -0.78
N LEU A 119 8.79 -2.60 -1.82
CA LEU A 119 8.79 -1.18 -2.17
C LEU A 119 7.94 -0.36 -1.20
N PRO A 120 8.33 0.88 -0.88
CA PRO A 120 7.65 1.72 0.11
C PRO A 120 6.23 2.12 -0.29
N ASP A 121 5.87 2.09 -1.57
CA ASP A 121 4.52 2.36 -2.07
C ASP A 121 3.62 1.12 -2.14
N HIS A 122 4.11 -0.04 -1.68
CA HIS A 122 3.28 -1.23 -1.57
C HIS A 122 2.20 -1.04 -0.51
N LEU A 123 0.95 -1.37 -0.86
CA LEU A 123 -0.20 -1.14 0.02
C LEU A 123 -0.01 -1.77 1.41
N CYS A 124 0.54 -2.99 1.50
CA CYS A 124 0.81 -3.65 2.78
C CYS A 124 1.79 -2.84 3.65
N VAL A 125 2.82 -2.23 3.06
CA VAL A 125 3.81 -1.42 3.77
C VAL A 125 3.16 -0.17 4.37
N VAL A 126 2.36 0.53 3.58
CA VAL A 126 1.68 1.76 4.04
C VAL A 126 0.62 1.46 5.10
N LEU A 127 -0.11 0.34 4.96
CA LEU A 127 -1.07 -0.13 5.97
C LEU A 127 -0.37 -0.50 7.29
N GLU A 128 0.75 -1.21 7.23
CA GLU A 128 1.56 -1.56 8.40
C GLU A 128 2.10 -0.31 9.10
N ALA A 129 2.64 0.64 8.33
CA ALA A 129 3.08 1.92 8.86
C ALA A 129 1.93 2.66 9.56
N ALA A 130 0.74 2.74 8.93
CA ALA A 130 -0.42 3.36 9.53
C ALA A 130 -0.88 2.67 10.83
N ALA A 131 -0.75 1.34 10.90
CA ALA A 131 -1.13 0.57 12.08
C ALA A 131 -0.19 0.79 13.27
N LEU A 132 1.13 0.87 13.02
CA LEU A 132 2.18 0.89 14.04
C LEU A 132 2.62 2.28 14.48
N ALA A 133 2.34 3.32 13.68
CA ALA A 133 2.77 4.69 13.92
C ALA A 133 2.16 5.29 15.20
N ASP A 134 2.81 6.32 15.77
CA ASP A 134 2.19 7.17 16.79
C ASP A 134 0.97 7.93 16.22
N ASP A 135 0.23 8.66 17.06
CA ASP A 135 -1.05 9.26 16.66
C ASP A 135 -0.89 10.30 15.54
N GLN A 136 0.19 11.08 15.56
CA GLN A 136 0.47 12.06 14.51
C GLN A 136 0.83 11.39 13.19
N SER A 137 1.72 10.43 13.24
CA SER A 137 2.16 9.66 12.08
C SER A 137 1.05 8.76 11.53
N HIS A 138 0.17 8.22 12.40
CA HIS A 138 -1.04 7.52 11.99
C HIS A 138 -1.94 8.40 11.13
N SER A 139 -2.19 9.64 11.58
CA SER A 139 -3.00 10.59 10.82
C SER A 139 -2.38 10.91 9.45
N MET A 140 -1.06 11.05 9.38
CA MET A 140 -0.32 11.27 8.14
C MET A 140 -0.46 10.06 7.19
N ALA A 141 -0.23 8.85 7.69
CA ALA A 141 -0.37 7.62 6.90
C ALA A 141 -1.81 7.41 6.40
N CYS A 142 -2.82 7.71 7.23
CA CYS A 142 -4.22 7.72 6.82
C CYS A 142 -4.48 8.75 5.70
N GLY A 143 -3.87 9.94 5.80
CA GLY A 143 -3.94 10.96 4.75
C GLY A 143 -3.34 10.50 3.43
N MET A 144 -2.19 9.83 3.47
CA MET A 144 -1.55 9.22 2.29
C MET A 144 -2.46 8.17 1.64
N LEU A 145 -3.01 7.25 2.43
CA LEU A 145 -3.94 6.23 1.93
C LEU A 145 -5.20 6.87 1.33
N SER A 146 -5.77 7.88 2.01
CA SER A 146 -6.97 8.58 1.55
C SER A 146 -6.72 9.38 0.26
N ALA A 147 -5.53 9.96 0.07
CA ALA A 147 -5.15 10.63 -1.17
C ALA A 147 -5.07 9.65 -2.36
N HIS A 148 -4.73 8.39 -2.10
CA HIS A 148 -4.68 7.32 -3.09
C HIS A 148 -5.97 6.49 -3.17
N ARG A 149 -7.05 6.95 -2.50
CA ARG A 149 -8.32 6.23 -2.44
C ARG A 149 -8.85 5.83 -3.81
N ASP A 150 -8.75 6.70 -4.81
CA ASP A 150 -9.25 6.39 -6.16
C ASP A 150 -8.52 5.18 -6.76
N GLY A 151 -7.21 5.07 -6.55
CA GLY A 151 -6.43 3.90 -6.97
C GLY A 151 -6.83 2.64 -6.21
N ILE A 152 -7.07 2.75 -4.90
CA ILE A 152 -7.54 1.64 -4.06
C ILE A 152 -8.96 1.20 -4.48
N GLU A 153 -9.84 2.14 -4.85
CA GLU A 153 -11.18 1.82 -5.39
C GLU A 153 -11.10 1.16 -6.78
N VAL A 154 -10.12 1.52 -7.62
CA VAL A 154 -9.85 0.83 -8.89
C VAL A 154 -9.41 -0.60 -8.63
N LEU A 155 -8.49 -0.82 -7.68
CA LEU A 155 -8.07 -2.15 -7.24
C LEU A 155 -9.26 -2.97 -6.73
N ARG A 156 -10.09 -2.39 -5.84
CA ARG A 156 -11.31 -3.02 -5.32
C ARG A 156 -12.22 -3.51 -6.45
N THR A 157 -12.51 -2.62 -7.39
CA THR A 157 -13.39 -2.93 -8.53
C THR A 157 -12.79 -4.01 -9.43
N ALA A 158 -11.47 -3.98 -9.65
CA ALA A 158 -10.78 -5.02 -10.43
C ALA A 158 -10.85 -6.40 -9.75
N LEU A 159 -10.71 -6.43 -8.42
CA LEU A 159 -10.84 -7.66 -7.63
C LEU A 159 -12.27 -8.21 -7.64
N GLU A 160 -13.29 -7.34 -7.56
CA GLU A 160 -14.70 -7.74 -7.68
C GLU A 160 -15.00 -8.34 -9.06
N HIS A 161 -14.55 -7.68 -10.14
CA HIS A 161 -14.71 -8.21 -11.49
C HIS A 161 -13.97 -9.55 -11.70
N ALA A 162 -12.89 -9.77 -10.97
CA ALA A 162 -12.15 -11.02 -10.98
C ALA A 162 -12.79 -12.11 -10.13
N GLY A 163 -13.84 -11.80 -9.37
CA GLY A 163 -14.43 -12.70 -8.38
C GLY A 163 -13.48 -13.11 -7.26
N SER A 164 -12.48 -12.26 -6.97
CA SER A 164 -11.46 -12.54 -5.97
C SER A 164 -11.96 -12.25 -4.56
N PRO A 165 -11.76 -13.16 -3.59
CA PRO A 165 -12.12 -12.94 -2.19
C PRO A 165 -11.33 -11.80 -1.54
N TYR A 166 -10.20 -11.38 -2.11
CA TYR A 166 -9.44 -10.20 -1.68
C TYR A 166 -10.24 -8.89 -1.82
N ALA A 167 -11.30 -8.86 -2.64
CA ALA A 167 -12.15 -7.69 -2.82
C ALA A 167 -12.75 -7.18 -1.49
N GLY A 168 -13.16 -8.10 -0.60
CA GLY A 168 -13.70 -7.75 0.71
C GLY A 168 -12.71 -7.04 1.61
N ILE A 169 -11.43 -7.44 1.59
CA ILE A 169 -10.35 -6.81 2.34
C ILE A 169 -10.15 -5.37 1.87
N VAL A 170 -10.04 -5.17 0.55
CA VAL A 170 -9.84 -3.83 -0.03
C VAL A 170 -11.08 -2.95 0.18
N THR A 171 -12.27 -3.52 0.14
CA THR A 171 -13.52 -2.81 0.51
C THR A 171 -13.48 -2.34 1.96
N ALA A 172 -13.03 -3.18 2.89
CA ALA A 172 -12.87 -2.81 4.30
C ALA A 172 -11.87 -1.68 4.49
N ILE A 173 -10.74 -1.70 3.77
CA ILE A 173 -9.77 -0.58 3.77
C ILE A 173 -10.46 0.71 3.31
N CYS A 174 -11.12 0.71 2.16
CA CYS A 174 -11.82 1.89 1.64
C CYS A 174 -12.87 2.43 2.63
N ALA A 175 -13.61 1.52 3.30
CA ALA A 175 -14.62 1.90 4.30
C ALA A 175 -14.01 2.50 5.58
N ALA A 176 -12.75 2.20 5.89
CA ALA A 176 -12.03 2.69 7.06
C ALA A 176 -11.29 4.01 6.83
N LEU A 177 -11.05 4.38 5.55
CA LEU A 177 -10.31 5.59 5.24
C LEU A 177 -11.11 6.85 5.61
N PRO A 178 -10.50 7.79 6.36
CA PRO A 178 -11.14 9.06 6.64
C PRO A 178 -11.33 9.88 5.36
N PRO A 179 -12.38 10.71 5.29
CA PRO A 179 -12.49 11.70 4.23
C PRO A 179 -11.36 12.73 4.37
N ILE A 180 -10.81 13.17 3.25
CA ILE A 180 -9.91 14.31 3.19
C ILE A 180 -10.49 15.35 2.22
N ASP A 181 -10.18 16.62 2.45
CA ASP A 181 -10.56 17.68 1.52
C ASP A 181 -9.71 17.63 0.24
N ASP A 182 -10.23 18.24 -0.83
CA ASP A 182 -9.58 18.20 -2.14
C ASP A 182 -8.19 18.86 -2.14
N ALA A 183 -7.98 19.91 -1.34
CA ALA A 183 -6.69 20.57 -1.24
C ALA A 183 -5.64 19.67 -0.58
N THR A 184 -6.00 19.01 0.52
CA THR A 184 -5.14 18.04 1.20
C THR A 184 -4.81 16.87 0.28
N ARG A 185 -5.81 16.36 -0.44
CA ARG A 185 -5.63 15.29 -1.42
C ARG A 185 -4.64 15.69 -2.52
N GLU A 186 -4.84 16.86 -3.13
CA GLU A 186 -3.97 17.32 -4.21
C GLU A 186 -2.53 17.56 -3.73
N ASN A 187 -2.34 18.08 -2.52
CA ASN A 187 -1.01 18.24 -1.91
C ASN A 187 -0.26 16.90 -1.80
N PHE A 188 -0.92 15.82 -1.35
CA PHE A 188 -0.30 14.49 -1.31
C PHE A 188 0.03 13.96 -2.71
N LEU A 189 -0.89 14.11 -3.67
CA LEU A 189 -0.66 13.64 -5.04
C LEU A 189 0.45 14.44 -5.73
N GLU A 190 0.54 15.74 -5.49
CA GLU A 190 1.60 16.58 -6.03
C GLU A 190 2.96 16.23 -5.43
N LEU A 191 3.04 15.96 -4.13
CA LEU A 191 4.26 15.49 -3.48
C LEU A 191 4.77 14.19 -4.13
N ILE A 192 3.87 13.25 -4.41
CA ILE A 192 4.21 11.98 -5.06
C ILE A 192 4.65 12.20 -6.53
N ARG A 193 4.00 13.11 -7.26
CA ARG A 193 4.32 13.40 -8.66
C ARG A 193 5.60 14.20 -8.85
N SER A 194 5.87 15.14 -7.97
CA SER A 194 7.06 16.01 -8.06
C SER A 194 8.34 15.28 -7.70
N GLY A 195 8.26 14.23 -6.88
CA GLY A 195 9.43 13.51 -6.39
C GLY A 195 10.29 14.34 -5.44
N PRO A 196 11.46 13.85 -5.06
CA PRO A 196 12.40 14.57 -4.23
C PRO A 196 12.88 15.85 -4.97
N PRO A 197 13.24 16.93 -4.22
CA PRO A 197 13.88 18.09 -4.81
C PRO A 197 15.04 17.61 -5.67
N ALA A 198 15.10 18.08 -6.92
CA ALA A 198 16.25 17.78 -7.77
C ALA A 198 17.51 18.17 -6.99
N GLU A 199 18.35 17.20 -6.64
CA GLU A 199 19.69 17.53 -6.22
C GLU A 199 20.29 18.28 -7.40
N VAL A 200 20.50 19.57 -7.23
CA VAL A 200 21.38 20.36 -8.09
C VAL A 200 22.78 19.81 -7.79
N VAL A 201 23.10 18.68 -8.41
CA VAL A 201 24.50 18.27 -8.50
C VAL A 201 25.16 19.39 -9.24
N GLY A 202 25.80 20.26 -8.49
CA GLY A 202 26.62 21.33 -9.04
C GLY A 202 27.68 20.71 -9.92
N ILE A 203 27.41 20.71 -11.22
CA ILE A 203 28.48 20.58 -12.21
C ILE A 203 29.18 21.94 -12.23
N GLU A 204 29.84 22.26 -11.13
CA GLU A 204 30.88 23.27 -11.09
C GLU A 204 32.19 22.58 -11.40
N SER A 205 32.60 22.73 -12.65
CA SER A 205 33.85 22.38 -13.29
C SER A 205 33.81 21.09 -14.12
N PRO A 206 34.00 21.20 -15.43
CA PRO A 206 34.32 20.04 -16.25
C PRO A 206 35.59 19.41 -15.75
N LEU A 207 35.58 18.10 -15.49
CA LEU A 207 36.77 17.33 -15.19
C LEU A 207 37.80 17.55 -16.33
N PRO A 208 39.04 17.94 -16.04
CA PRO A 208 40.05 18.07 -17.08
C PRO A 208 40.32 16.70 -17.66
N PHE A 209 39.94 16.49 -18.91
CA PHE A 209 40.40 15.33 -19.64
C PHE A 209 41.93 15.40 -19.82
N PRO A 210 42.69 14.36 -19.57
CA PRO A 210 44.10 14.36 -19.89
C PRO A 210 44.24 14.48 -21.41
N THR A 211 44.74 15.59 -21.90
CA THR A 211 45.17 15.76 -23.27
C THR A 211 46.38 14.88 -23.49
N SER A 212 46.23 13.76 -24.18
CA SER A 212 47.36 13.02 -24.73
C SER A 212 48.05 13.87 -25.77
N GLN A 213 49.19 14.44 -25.44
CA GLN A 213 50.11 14.98 -26.44
C GLN A 213 50.76 13.83 -27.21
N PRO A 214 50.77 13.85 -28.54
CA PRO A 214 51.59 12.94 -29.31
C PRO A 214 53.04 13.37 -29.15
N GLY A 215 53.83 12.53 -28.48
CA GLY A 215 55.28 12.68 -28.44
C GLY A 215 55.88 12.38 -29.78
N TYR A 216 56.84 13.19 -30.19
CA TYR A 216 57.71 13.04 -31.33
C TYR A 216 58.59 11.79 -31.17
#